data_a0b666ba4e42e3461352b0c70ae0d2ef
#
_entry.id   a0b666ba4e42e3461352b0c70ae0d2ef
#
_cell.length_a   1.000
_cell.length_b   1.000
_cell.length_c   1.000
_cell.angle_alpha   90.00
_cell.angle_beta   90.00
_cell.angle_gamma   90.00
#
_symmetry.space_group_name_H-M   'P 1'
#
loop_
_entity.id
_entity.type
_entity.pdbx_description
1 polymer ?
#
loop_
_entity_poly.entity_id
_entity_poly.type
_entity_poly.pdbx_seq_one_letter_code
_entity_poly.pdbx_strand_id
1 'polypeptide(L)'
;MPKERKSGSSSQTWATFLKNQAGNIWACDFTVVNDWLFRQWYIFVVLELKTRRIIHTSVTKYPTDEWTAQQLREATPWGKGPKYLIRDRDSRYATHFSAVLLAQASKSCRRYIERRKRMGFVKGSWAVFAENVWIIF
;
A
#
# COMPACT_ATOMS: atom_id res chain seq x y z
N MET A 1 33.11 28.26 -25.65
CA MET A 1 31.90 28.27 -24.78
C MET A 1 31.43 26.84 -24.62
N PRO A 2 31.60 26.23 -23.45
CA PRO A 2 31.11 24.84 -23.27
C PRO A 2 29.58 24.86 -23.11
N LYS A 3 28.90 24.05 -23.90
CA LYS A 3 27.44 23.78 -23.76
C LYS A 3 27.20 23.05 -22.47
N GLU A 4 26.45 23.65 -21.53
CA GLU A 4 25.90 22.99 -20.38
C GLU A 4 25.01 21.82 -20.84
N ARG A 5 25.39 20.61 -20.50
CA ARG A 5 24.48 19.45 -20.55
C ARG A 5 23.44 19.63 -19.46
N LYS A 6 22.22 20.04 -19.85
CA LYS A 6 21.04 19.85 -19.01
C LYS A 6 20.92 18.36 -18.74
N SER A 7 21.25 17.95 -17.53
CA SER A 7 20.89 16.63 -17.02
C SER A 7 19.36 16.61 -16.89
N GLY A 8 18.69 16.12 -17.93
CA GLY A 8 17.28 15.80 -17.85
C GLY A 8 17.14 14.71 -16.81
N SER A 9 16.62 15.03 -15.63
CA SER A 9 16.10 14.02 -14.72
C SER A 9 14.99 13.31 -15.47
N SER A 10 15.28 12.12 -15.95
CA SER A 10 14.28 11.23 -16.54
C SER A 10 13.27 10.91 -15.45
N SER A 11 12.22 11.73 -15.32
CA SER A 11 11.10 11.45 -14.44
C SER A 11 10.42 10.22 -14.99
N GLN A 12 10.62 9.10 -14.30
CA GLN A 12 9.96 7.84 -14.63
C GLN A 12 8.45 8.07 -14.61
N THR A 13 7.77 7.79 -15.71
CA THR A 13 6.32 7.90 -15.77
C THR A 13 5.68 6.88 -14.82
N TRP A 14 4.50 7.22 -14.29
CA TRP A 14 3.74 6.34 -13.41
C TRP A 14 3.50 4.95 -14.02
N ALA A 15 3.14 4.91 -15.30
CA ALA A 15 2.94 3.66 -16.03
C ALA A 15 4.22 2.81 -16.11
N THR A 16 5.36 3.45 -16.34
CA THR A 16 6.66 2.77 -16.36
C THR A 16 7.04 2.23 -14.98
N PHE A 17 6.80 3.01 -13.92
CA PHE A 17 7.01 2.57 -12.54
C PHE A 17 6.17 1.33 -12.22
N LEU A 18 4.86 1.37 -12.47
CA LEU A 18 3.97 0.23 -12.23
C LEU A 18 4.41 -1.01 -12.99
N LYS A 19 4.76 -0.86 -14.28
CA LYS A 19 5.23 -1.98 -15.10
C LYS A 19 6.50 -2.62 -14.53
N ASN A 20 7.46 -1.80 -14.11
CA ASN A 20 8.75 -2.27 -13.60
C ASN A 20 8.65 -2.87 -12.19
N GLN A 21 7.73 -2.41 -11.36
CA GLN A 21 7.60 -2.81 -9.96
C GLN A 21 6.39 -3.70 -9.68
N ALA A 22 5.59 -4.06 -10.69
CA ALA A 22 4.33 -4.79 -10.52
C ALA A 22 4.43 -6.05 -9.64
N GLY A 23 5.55 -6.78 -9.71
CA GLY A 23 5.79 -7.98 -8.89
C GLY A 23 6.05 -7.69 -7.40
N ASN A 24 6.32 -6.44 -7.06
CA ASN A 24 6.58 -5.99 -5.69
C ASN A 24 5.43 -5.16 -5.12
N ILE A 25 4.34 -5.00 -5.88
CA ILE A 25 3.20 -4.19 -5.52
C ILE A 25 2.03 -5.10 -5.19
N TRP A 26 1.45 -4.88 -4.01
CA TRP A 26 0.15 -5.43 -3.67
C TRP A 26 -0.89 -4.29 -3.66
N ALA A 27 -2.13 -4.66 -3.87
CA ALA A 27 -3.26 -3.76 -3.71
C ALA A 27 -4.25 -4.37 -2.72
N CYS A 28 -4.84 -3.55 -1.87
CA CYS A 28 -5.92 -3.99 -0.99
C CYS A 28 -7.10 -3.04 -1.08
N ASP A 29 -8.27 -3.62 -0.98
CA ASP A 29 -9.54 -2.90 -1.09
C ASP A 29 -10.65 -3.60 -0.33
N PHE A 30 -11.72 -2.84 -0.05
CA PHE A 30 -12.95 -3.33 0.54
C PHE A 30 -14.07 -3.32 -0.48
N THR A 31 -14.75 -4.46 -0.61
CA THR A 31 -16.02 -4.57 -1.35
C THR A 31 -17.15 -4.78 -0.36
N VAL A 32 -18.26 -4.08 -0.57
CA VAL A 32 -19.48 -4.22 0.24
C VAL A 32 -20.46 -5.12 -0.49
N VAL A 33 -20.96 -6.11 0.21
CA VAL A 33 -22.03 -6.97 -0.28
C VAL A 33 -23.18 -7.01 0.72
N ASN A 34 -24.39 -7.13 0.22
CA ASN A 34 -25.57 -7.31 1.04
C ASN A 34 -26.03 -8.77 0.94
N ASP A 35 -26.38 -9.34 2.07
CA ASP A 35 -27.01 -10.67 2.09
C ASP A 35 -28.52 -10.57 1.73
N TRP A 36 -29.19 -11.70 1.64
CA TRP A 36 -30.62 -11.78 1.33
C TRP A 36 -31.54 -11.11 2.37
N LEU A 37 -31.02 -10.81 3.59
CA LEU A 37 -31.69 -10.03 4.63
C LEU A 37 -31.26 -8.54 4.63
N PHE A 38 -30.63 -8.06 3.54
CA PHE A 38 -30.10 -6.70 3.40
C PHE A 38 -29.06 -6.30 4.45
N ARG A 39 -28.40 -7.28 5.10
CA ARG A 39 -27.32 -6.99 6.03
C ARG A 39 -26.02 -6.80 5.27
N GLN A 40 -25.30 -5.72 5.58
CA GLN A 40 -24.03 -5.40 4.95
C GLN A 40 -22.89 -6.27 5.48
N TRP A 41 -22.08 -6.77 4.55
CA TRP A 41 -20.84 -7.46 4.82
C TRP A 41 -19.71 -6.77 4.05
N TYR A 42 -18.57 -6.70 4.66
CA TYR A 42 -17.37 -6.13 4.06
C TYR A 42 -16.40 -7.26 3.74
N ILE A 43 -16.02 -7.34 2.49
CA ILE A 43 -15.01 -8.28 2.00
C ILE A 43 -13.72 -7.51 1.82
N PHE A 44 -12.71 -7.85 2.57
CA PHE A 44 -11.36 -7.33 2.41
C PHE A 44 -10.58 -8.25 1.47
N VAL A 45 -9.94 -7.67 0.47
CA VAL A 45 -9.16 -8.41 -0.53
C VAL A 45 -7.77 -7.82 -0.62
N VAL A 46 -6.76 -8.66 -0.63
CA VAL A 46 -5.37 -8.31 -0.93
C VAL A 46 -4.95 -9.09 -2.16
N LEU A 47 -4.43 -8.40 -3.16
CA LEU A 47 -3.98 -9.02 -4.41
C LEU A 47 -2.57 -8.56 -4.80
N GLU A 48 -1.84 -9.43 -5.47
CA GLU A 48 -0.59 -9.11 -6.14
C GLU A 48 -0.86 -8.49 -7.50
N LEU A 49 -0.30 -7.32 -7.77
CA LEU A 49 -0.65 -6.54 -8.97
C LEU A 49 -0.21 -7.22 -10.27
N LYS A 50 0.98 -7.84 -10.28
CA LYS A 50 1.56 -8.46 -11.49
C LYS A 50 0.74 -9.65 -11.99
N THR A 51 0.43 -10.57 -11.10
CA THR A 51 -0.24 -11.83 -11.41
C THR A 51 -1.75 -11.76 -11.23
N ARG A 52 -2.24 -10.68 -10.59
CA ARG A 52 -3.64 -10.52 -10.14
C ARG A 52 -4.09 -11.66 -9.22
N ARG A 53 -3.15 -12.33 -8.59
CA ARG A 53 -3.44 -13.40 -7.65
C ARG A 53 -3.94 -12.83 -6.34
N ILE A 54 -5.04 -13.38 -5.84
CA ILE A 54 -5.51 -13.07 -4.49
C ILE A 54 -4.53 -13.69 -3.49
N ILE A 55 -3.94 -12.84 -2.65
CA ILE A 55 -3.02 -13.22 -1.58
C ILE A 55 -3.82 -13.57 -0.33
N HIS A 56 -4.82 -12.73 -0.02
CA HIS A 56 -5.64 -12.89 1.17
C HIS A 56 -7.04 -12.32 0.91
N THR A 57 -8.04 -12.95 1.52
CA THR A 57 -9.41 -12.43 1.56
C THR A 57 -10.05 -12.77 2.88
N SER A 58 -10.83 -11.84 3.40
CA SER A 58 -11.56 -12.03 4.65
C SER A 58 -12.84 -11.24 4.67
N VAL A 59 -13.79 -11.64 5.50
CA VAL A 59 -15.14 -11.06 5.56
C VAL A 59 -15.46 -10.64 6.98
N THR A 60 -16.03 -9.46 7.14
CA THR A 60 -16.48 -8.95 8.45
C THR A 60 -17.73 -8.07 8.31
N LYS A 61 -18.47 -7.95 9.39
CA LYS A 61 -19.54 -6.95 9.53
C LYS A 61 -18.99 -5.60 10.03
N TYR A 62 -17.85 -5.63 10.71
CA TYR A 62 -17.29 -4.47 11.41
C TYR A 62 -15.82 -4.27 11.00
N PRO A 63 -15.57 -3.61 9.86
CA PRO A 63 -14.22 -3.38 9.35
C PRO A 63 -13.54 -2.24 10.12
N THR A 64 -12.94 -2.57 11.26
CA THR A 64 -12.13 -1.62 12.04
C THR A 64 -10.68 -1.59 11.55
N ASP A 65 -9.92 -0.55 11.94
CA ASP A 65 -8.48 -0.43 11.65
C ASP A 65 -7.70 -1.60 12.26
N GLU A 66 -8.03 -2.01 13.49
CA GLU A 66 -7.39 -3.14 14.17
C GLU A 66 -7.64 -4.45 13.44
N TRP A 67 -8.89 -4.67 13.01
CA TRP A 67 -9.25 -5.86 12.24
C TRP A 67 -8.49 -5.89 10.90
N THR A 68 -8.48 -4.77 10.19
CA THR A 68 -7.78 -4.65 8.90
C THR A 68 -6.27 -4.85 9.07
N ALA A 69 -5.69 -4.33 10.15
CA ALA A 69 -4.29 -4.55 10.50
C ALA A 69 -3.99 -6.04 10.76
N GLN A 70 -4.89 -6.75 11.41
CA GLN A 70 -4.77 -8.19 11.62
C GLN A 70 -4.83 -8.96 10.29
N GLN A 71 -5.73 -8.59 9.38
CA GLN A 71 -5.79 -9.20 8.06
C GLN A 71 -4.48 -9.01 7.27
N LEU A 72 -3.84 -7.84 7.39
CA LEU A 72 -2.53 -7.62 6.77
C LEU A 72 -1.44 -8.52 7.37
N ARG A 73 -1.44 -8.76 8.69
CA ARG A 73 -0.50 -9.70 9.32
C ARG A 73 -0.67 -11.12 8.78
N GLU A 74 -1.92 -11.55 8.63
CA GLU A 74 -2.25 -12.88 8.09
C GLU A 74 -1.87 -13.02 6.61
N ALA A 75 -2.01 -11.93 5.83
CA ALA A 75 -1.58 -11.87 4.44
C ALA A 75 -0.06 -11.91 4.27
N THR A 76 0.71 -11.53 5.32
CA THR A 76 2.17 -11.43 5.28
C THR A 76 2.88 -12.36 6.25
N PRO A 77 2.65 -13.69 6.16
CA PRO A 77 3.30 -14.64 7.06
C PRO A 77 4.83 -14.55 6.93
N TRP A 78 5.53 -14.65 8.05
CA TRP A 78 7.00 -14.62 8.11
C TRP A 78 7.63 -13.30 7.66
N GLY A 79 6.90 -12.18 7.71
CA GLY A 79 7.40 -10.87 7.32
C GLY A 79 7.72 -10.71 5.82
N LYS A 80 7.17 -11.57 4.97
CA LYS A 80 7.27 -11.47 3.51
C LYS A 80 6.17 -10.57 2.95
N GLY A 81 6.20 -9.30 3.33
CA GLY A 81 5.27 -8.30 2.80
C GLY A 81 5.73 -7.71 1.46
N PRO A 82 4.84 -6.98 0.80
CA PRO A 82 5.15 -6.29 -0.45
C PRO A 82 6.13 -5.14 -0.20
N LYS A 83 6.79 -4.72 -1.27
CA LYS A 83 7.61 -3.50 -1.25
C LYS A 83 6.73 -2.24 -1.27
N TYR A 84 5.61 -2.33 -1.98
CA TYR A 84 4.64 -1.24 -2.12
C TYR A 84 3.23 -1.78 -1.92
N LEU A 85 2.39 -1.01 -1.24
CA LEU A 85 0.97 -1.33 -1.05
C LEU A 85 0.11 -0.19 -1.57
N ILE A 86 -0.80 -0.51 -2.48
CA ILE A 86 -1.82 0.40 -2.99
C ILE A 86 -3.08 0.19 -2.16
N ARG A 87 -3.64 1.27 -1.63
CA ARG A 87 -4.89 1.25 -0.88
C ARG A 87 -5.65 2.54 -1.08
N ASP A 88 -6.94 2.52 -0.83
CA ASP A 88 -7.77 3.71 -0.79
C ASP A 88 -7.53 4.54 0.48
N ARG A 89 -7.98 5.79 0.47
CA ARG A 89 -7.93 6.72 1.60
C ARG A 89 -9.14 6.54 2.51
N ASP A 90 -9.19 5.42 3.22
CA ASP A 90 -10.28 5.09 4.13
C ASP A 90 -9.78 5.04 5.58
N SER A 91 -10.64 5.39 6.54
CA SER A 91 -10.34 5.34 7.97
C SER A 91 -10.02 3.92 8.49
N ARG A 92 -10.47 2.90 7.77
CA ARG A 92 -10.15 1.48 8.04
C ARG A 92 -8.68 1.15 7.85
N TYR A 93 -7.89 2.06 7.26
CA TYR A 93 -6.44 1.96 7.07
C TYR A 93 -5.70 3.02 7.91
N ALA A 94 -6.03 3.16 9.18
CA ALA A 94 -5.48 4.20 10.04
C ALA A 94 -4.15 3.81 10.71
N THR A 95 -4.03 4.05 11.99
CA THR A 95 -2.76 3.96 12.72
C THR A 95 -2.28 2.51 12.89
N HIS A 96 -3.17 1.60 13.27
CA HIS A 96 -2.82 0.19 13.50
C HIS A 96 -2.42 -0.50 12.20
N PHE A 97 -3.17 -0.28 11.13
CA PHE A 97 -2.84 -0.79 9.80
C PHE A 97 -1.47 -0.27 9.33
N SER A 98 -1.23 1.02 9.47
CA SER A 98 0.05 1.64 9.09
C SER A 98 1.22 1.11 9.91
N ALA A 99 1.03 0.86 11.21
CA ALA A 99 2.06 0.28 12.08
C ALA A 99 2.42 -1.15 11.65
N VAL A 100 1.42 -1.97 11.31
CA VAL A 100 1.65 -3.33 10.81
C VAL A 100 2.36 -3.31 9.47
N LEU A 101 1.93 -2.45 8.55
CA LEU A 101 2.56 -2.30 7.25
C LEU A 101 4.05 -1.95 7.39
N LEU A 102 4.39 -1.03 8.28
CA LEU A 102 5.78 -0.66 8.56
C LEU A 102 6.59 -1.81 9.18
N ALA A 103 5.98 -2.59 10.06
CA ALA A 103 6.63 -3.74 10.67
C ALA A 103 6.93 -4.85 9.66
N GLN A 104 6.03 -5.05 8.68
CA GLN A 104 6.15 -6.05 7.62
C GLN A 104 6.97 -5.58 6.42
N ALA A 105 7.24 -4.27 6.31
CA ALA A 105 8.03 -3.72 5.23
C ALA A 105 9.46 -4.29 5.23
N SER A 106 10.01 -4.48 4.04
CA SER A 106 11.39 -4.94 3.89
C SER A 106 12.41 -4.02 4.57
N LYS A 107 13.57 -4.55 4.98
CA LYS A 107 14.63 -3.75 5.63
C LYS A 107 15.08 -2.54 4.82
N SER A 108 15.03 -2.62 3.50
CA SER A 108 15.35 -1.50 2.59
C SER A 108 14.29 -0.41 2.62
N CYS A 109 13.03 -0.78 2.67
CA CYS A 109 11.91 0.16 2.81
C CYS A 109 11.95 0.87 4.16
N ARG A 110 12.18 0.15 5.27
CA ARG A 110 12.34 0.73 6.61
C ARG A 110 13.46 1.78 6.65
N ARG A 111 14.63 1.49 6.09
CA ARG A 111 15.77 2.43 6.04
C ARG A 111 15.44 3.70 5.24
N TYR A 112 14.72 3.57 4.15
CA TYR A 112 14.27 4.73 3.37
C TYR A 112 13.32 5.64 4.16
N ILE A 113 12.37 5.04 4.87
CA ILE A 113 11.41 5.72 5.73
C ILE A 113 12.11 6.48 6.87
N GLU A 114 13.05 5.83 7.57
CA GLU A 114 13.82 6.44 8.65
C GLU A 114 14.68 7.60 8.17
N ARG A 115 15.30 7.47 6.98
CA ARG A 115 16.08 8.54 6.37
C ARG A 115 15.22 9.77 6.07
N ARG A 116 14.01 9.59 5.55
CA ARG A 116 13.07 10.69 5.31
C ARG A 116 12.56 11.35 6.59
N LYS A 117 12.30 10.59 7.65
CA LYS A 117 11.94 11.15 8.96
C LYS A 117 13.04 12.06 9.52
N ARG A 118 14.31 11.70 9.37
CA ARG A 118 15.44 12.53 9.78
C ARG A 118 15.58 13.83 9.00
N MET A 119 15.17 13.84 7.75
CA MET A 119 15.23 15.04 6.89
C MET A 119 14.11 16.04 7.14
N GLY A 120 13.27 15.87 8.18
CA GLY A 120 12.23 16.82 8.56
C GLY A 120 11.08 16.91 7.56
N PHE A 121 10.95 15.96 6.66
CA PHE A 121 9.86 15.94 5.69
C PHE A 121 8.56 15.55 6.37
N VAL A 122 7.69 16.54 6.43
CA VAL A 122 6.43 16.67 7.14
C VAL A 122 5.50 15.46 7.04
N LYS A 123 4.75 15.21 8.13
CA LYS A 123 3.55 14.37 8.23
C LYS A 123 2.77 14.33 6.91
N GLY A 124 2.72 13.16 6.27
CA GLY A 124 1.85 12.92 5.11
C GLY A 124 2.52 12.60 3.77
N SER A 125 3.86 12.59 3.67
CA SER A 125 4.58 12.45 2.40
C SER A 125 5.01 11.01 2.06
N TRP A 126 4.24 10.04 2.47
CA TRP A 126 4.50 8.61 2.23
C TRP A 126 3.83 8.08 0.97
N ALA A 127 3.02 8.94 0.36
CA ALA A 127 2.14 8.54 -0.68
C ALA A 127 2.43 9.36 -1.93
N VAL A 128 2.68 8.68 -3.02
CA VAL A 128 2.56 9.29 -4.34
C VAL A 128 1.08 9.37 -4.67
N PHE A 129 0.61 10.59 -4.87
CA PHE A 129 -0.77 10.89 -5.19
C PHE A 129 -1.05 10.49 -6.64
N ALA A 130 -1.92 9.53 -6.84
CA ALA A 130 -2.65 9.38 -8.08
C ALA A 130 -4.13 9.29 -7.70
N GLU A 131 -4.89 10.31 -8.04
CA GLU A 131 -6.36 10.42 -7.91
C GLU A 131 -7.01 9.41 -6.94
N ASN A 132 -6.97 9.70 -5.61
CA ASN A 132 -7.58 8.90 -4.53
C ASN A 132 -6.90 7.57 -4.14
N VAL A 133 -5.74 7.25 -4.69
CA VAL A 133 -4.99 6.03 -4.36
C VAL A 133 -3.71 6.38 -3.60
N TRP A 134 -3.47 5.71 -2.46
CA TRP A 134 -2.24 5.85 -1.70
C TRP A 134 -1.31 4.69 -1.99
N ILE A 135 -0.10 5.01 -2.42
CA ILE A 135 1.00 4.04 -2.46
C ILE A 135 1.91 4.33 -1.30
N ILE A 136 2.00 3.38 -0.40
CA ILE A 136 2.88 3.44 0.74
C ILE A 136 4.16 2.71 0.36
N PHE A 137 5.26 3.44 0.41
CA PHE A 137 6.60 2.93 0.15
C PHE A 137 7.18 2.31 1.41
#